data_e049f9fbd94bbc9dd17fe920fad0ea15
#
_entry.id   e049f9fbd94bbc9dd17fe920fad0ea15
#
_cell.length_a   1.000
_cell.length_b   1.000
_cell.length_c   1.000
_cell.angle_alpha   90.00
_cell.angle_beta   90.00
_cell.angle_gamma   90.00
#
_symmetry.space_group_name_H-M   'P 1'
#
loop_
_entity.id
_entity.type
_entity.pdbx_description
1 polymer ?
#
loop_
_entity_poly.entity_id
_entity_poly.type
_entity_poly.pdbx_seq_one_letter_code
_entity_poly.pdbx_strand_id
1 'polypeptide(L)'
;MKAHTEYHTFRTEKHRQYINITPKVEAALDKSGIAEGMILVSAMHITAGVWVNDAEDGLISDIDEWLEQLAPYKKNYRHHRTGEDNGDSHLKSLLVHHQVIVPVTAGKLDLGPWQQVYYAEFDGQRPKRVIIKVMGE
;
A
#
# COMPACT_ATOMS: atom_id res chain seq x y z
N MET A 1 -5.96 24.71 9.32
CA MET A 1 -5.68 23.36 8.83
C MET A 1 -5.03 22.53 9.92
N LYS A 2 -5.47 21.31 10.10
CA LYS A 2 -4.88 20.33 11.03
C LYS A 2 -4.15 19.25 10.25
N ALA A 3 -3.20 18.60 10.91
CA ALA A 3 -2.51 17.43 10.36
C ALA A 3 -2.29 16.40 11.45
N HIS A 4 -2.38 15.12 11.08
CA HIS A 4 -2.12 13.99 11.97
C HIS A 4 -1.31 12.96 11.20
N THR A 5 -0.23 12.49 11.78
CA THR A 5 0.67 11.56 11.11
C THR A 5 0.88 10.32 11.97
N GLU A 6 0.76 9.14 11.35
CA GLU A 6 1.09 7.87 11.97
C GLU A 6 2.04 7.09 11.07
N TYR A 7 2.90 6.30 11.71
CA TYR A 7 3.77 5.35 11.03
C TYR A 7 3.39 3.94 11.49
N HIS A 8 3.18 3.05 10.52
CA HIS A 8 2.90 1.65 10.80
C HIS A 8 3.99 0.78 10.19
N THR A 9 4.50 -0.17 10.95
CA THR A 9 5.51 -1.11 10.46
C THR A 9 4.84 -2.43 10.14
N PHE A 10 5.10 -2.95 8.94
CA PHE A 10 4.64 -4.26 8.52
C PHE A 10 5.84 -5.18 8.31
N ARG A 11 5.74 -6.38 8.84
CA ARG A 11 6.66 -7.48 8.57
C ARG A 11 5.81 -8.66 8.12
N THR A 12 5.77 -8.91 6.81
CA THR A 12 4.93 -9.96 6.25
C THR A 12 5.54 -11.34 6.47
N GLU A 13 4.69 -12.35 6.56
CA GLU A 13 5.12 -13.74 6.67
C GLU A 13 5.59 -14.29 5.33
N LYS A 14 5.01 -13.80 4.24
CA LYS A 14 5.29 -14.24 2.88
C LYS A 14 6.16 -13.22 2.14
N HIS A 15 6.86 -13.69 1.12
CA HIS A 15 7.63 -12.85 0.22
C HIS A 15 6.75 -11.83 -0.50
N ARG A 16 5.61 -12.27 -1.05
CA ARG A 16 4.55 -11.38 -1.54
C ARG A 16 3.30 -11.57 -0.69
N GLN A 17 2.70 -10.46 -0.27
CA GLN A 17 1.51 -10.48 0.57
C GLN A 17 0.76 -9.16 0.43
N TYR A 18 -0.56 -9.22 0.46
CA TYR A 18 -1.44 -8.05 0.32
C TYR A 18 -2.33 -7.95 1.54
N ILE A 19 -2.27 -6.82 2.23
CA ILE A 19 -2.93 -6.63 3.53
C ILE A 19 -3.96 -5.53 3.40
N ASN A 20 -5.22 -5.81 3.73
CA ASN A 20 -6.26 -4.79 3.83
C ASN A 20 -5.96 -3.91 5.05
N ILE A 21 -5.57 -2.67 4.81
CA ILE A 21 -5.24 -1.71 5.87
C ILE A 21 -6.31 -0.65 6.08
N THR A 22 -7.46 -0.79 5.43
CA THR A 22 -8.59 0.14 5.60
C THR A 22 -8.92 0.41 7.07
N PRO A 23 -8.98 -0.60 7.96
CA PRO A 23 -9.24 -0.34 9.38
C PRO A 23 -8.18 0.55 10.05
N LYS A 24 -6.91 0.44 9.66
CA LYS A 24 -5.84 1.29 10.17
C LYS A 24 -5.97 2.73 9.68
N VAL A 25 -6.39 2.91 8.44
CA VAL A 25 -6.64 4.23 7.85
C VAL A 25 -7.84 4.89 8.53
N GLU A 26 -8.92 4.14 8.74
CA GLU A 26 -10.09 4.63 9.49
C GLU A 26 -9.72 5.04 10.92
N ALA A 27 -8.93 4.24 11.62
CA ALA A 27 -8.49 4.53 12.97
C ALA A 27 -7.63 5.81 13.03
N ALA A 28 -6.76 6.02 12.06
CA ALA A 28 -5.96 7.24 11.96
C ALA A 28 -6.84 8.47 11.75
N LEU A 29 -7.85 8.35 10.89
CA LEU A 29 -8.83 9.43 10.69
C LEU A 29 -9.56 9.76 11.98
N ASP A 30 -10.06 8.76 12.68
CA ASP A 30 -10.80 8.96 13.95
C ASP A 30 -9.91 9.67 14.99
N LYS A 31 -8.66 9.27 15.11
CA LYS A 31 -7.70 9.91 16.03
C LYS A 31 -7.39 11.34 15.64
N SER A 32 -7.42 11.66 14.35
CA SER A 32 -7.10 13.02 13.86
C SER A 32 -8.16 14.04 14.24
N GLY A 33 -9.42 13.63 14.41
CA GLY A 33 -10.54 14.52 14.61
C GLY A 33 -10.89 15.36 13.39
N ILE A 34 -10.32 15.08 12.23
CA ILE A 34 -10.55 15.82 10.98
C ILE A 34 -11.81 15.30 10.32
N ALA A 35 -12.70 16.23 9.92
CA ALA A 35 -13.98 15.90 9.29
C ALA A 35 -13.99 16.15 7.79
N GLU A 36 -13.17 17.08 7.30
CA GLU A 36 -13.09 17.44 5.88
C GLU A 36 -11.63 17.54 5.46
N GLY A 37 -11.23 16.79 4.45
CA GLY A 37 -9.85 16.81 3.97
C GLY A 37 -9.47 15.60 3.15
N MET A 38 -8.25 15.15 3.34
CA MET A 38 -7.68 14.00 2.62
C MET A 38 -6.74 13.21 3.51
N ILE A 39 -6.60 11.92 3.18
CA ILE A 39 -5.61 11.05 3.79
C ILE A 39 -4.66 10.57 2.71
N LEU A 40 -3.36 10.78 2.94
CA LEU A 40 -2.29 10.15 2.18
C LEU A 40 -1.90 8.85 2.87
N VAL A 41 -1.86 7.76 2.12
CA VAL A 41 -1.34 6.47 2.58
C VAL A 41 -0.19 6.10 1.66
N SER A 42 1.02 6.01 2.20
CA SER A 42 2.22 5.84 1.37
C SER A 42 3.16 4.79 1.95
N ALA A 43 3.52 3.81 1.12
CA ALA A 43 4.56 2.86 1.45
C ALA A 43 5.92 3.54 1.36
N MET A 44 6.70 3.45 2.44
CA MET A 44 8.00 4.10 2.56
C MET A 44 9.12 3.14 2.18
N HIS A 45 8.93 2.41 1.08
CA HIS A 45 9.91 1.45 0.61
C HIS A 45 9.79 1.24 -0.91
N ILE A 46 10.91 0.98 -1.54
CA ILE A 46 11.03 0.87 -3.00
C ILE A 46 10.57 -0.49 -3.55
N THR A 47 10.20 -1.44 -2.68
CA THR A 47 9.71 -2.77 -3.05
C THR A 47 8.33 -3.08 -2.46
N ALA A 48 7.58 -2.04 -2.12
CA ALA A 48 6.22 -2.13 -1.62
C ALA A 48 5.33 -1.09 -2.31
N GLY A 49 4.03 -1.20 -2.11
CA GLY A 49 3.08 -0.26 -2.69
C GLY A 49 1.77 -0.19 -1.91
N VAL A 50 0.88 0.68 -2.38
CA VAL A 50 -0.47 0.82 -1.82
C VAL A 50 -1.44 0.94 -2.98
N TRP A 51 -2.57 0.21 -2.92
CA TRP A 51 -3.64 0.37 -3.88
C TRP A 51 -5.00 0.50 -3.21
N VAL A 52 -5.99 0.94 -3.98
CA VAL A 52 -7.39 0.96 -3.59
C VAL A 52 -8.17 0.13 -4.61
N ASN A 53 -8.80 -0.94 -4.17
CA ASN A 53 -9.63 -1.80 -5.01
C ASN A 53 -10.49 -2.71 -4.14
N ASP A 54 -11.18 -3.65 -4.76
CA ASP A 54 -12.08 -4.58 -4.10
C ASP A 54 -11.33 -5.60 -3.23
N ALA A 55 -11.89 -5.92 -2.08
CA ALA A 55 -11.38 -6.92 -1.13
C ALA A 55 -11.98 -8.30 -1.45
N GLU A 56 -11.69 -8.82 -2.64
CA GLU A 56 -12.20 -10.11 -3.08
C GLU A 56 -11.02 -11.01 -3.43
N ASP A 57 -11.00 -12.21 -2.87
CA ASP A 57 -9.83 -13.11 -2.92
C ASP A 57 -9.45 -13.51 -4.36
N GLY A 58 -10.43 -13.75 -5.20
CA GLY A 58 -10.20 -14.09 -6.61
C GLY A 58 -9.52 -12.96 -7.36
N LEU A 59 -9.99 -11.73 -7.15
CA LEU A 59 -9.38 -10.54 -7.76
C LEU A 59 -7.95 -10.33 -7.25
N ILE A 60 -7.71 -10.51 -5.96
CA ILE A 60 -6.37 -10.35 -5.39
C ILE A 60 -5.41 -11.38 -6.00
N SER A 61 -5.87 -12.62 -6.19
CA SER A 61 -5.09 -13.65 -6.87
C SER A 61 -4.81 -13.28 -8.33
N ASP A 62 -5.80 -12.72 -9.03
CA ASP A 62 -5.63 -12.24 -10.40
C ASP A 62 -4.62 -11.10 -10.49
N ILE A 63 -4.66 -10.16 -9.54
CA ILE A 63 -3.69 -9.06 -9.47
C ILE A 63 -2.28 -9.59 -9.25
N ASP A 64 -2.10 -10.52 -8.32
CA ASP A 64 -0.80 -11.14 -8.04
C ASP A 64 -0.24 -11.83 -9.28
N GLU A 65 -1.05 -12.62 -9.95
CA GLU A 65 -0.66 -13.33 -11.18
C GLU A 65 -0.32 -12.35 -12.30
N TRP A 66 -1.14 -11.31 -12.49
CA TRP A 66 -0.91 -10.29 -13.50
C TRP A 66 0.41 -9.55 -13.29
N LEU A 67 0.69 -9.14 -12.04
CA LEU A 67 1.95 -8.47 -11.70
C LEU A 67 3.14 -9.41 -11.90
N GLU A 68 3.00 -10.69 -11.57
CA GLU A 68 4.05 -11.69 -11.79
C GLU A 68 4.34 -11.91 -13.28
N GLN A 69 3.32 -11.87 -14.13
CA GLN A 69 3.50 -11.95 -15.58
C GLN A 69 4.25 -10.74 -16.14
N LEU A 70 3.96 -9.53 -15.61
CA LEU A 70 4.59 -8.29 -16.08
C LEU A 70 6.03 -8.14 -15.58
N ALA A 71 6.31 -8.59 -14.37
CA ALA A 71 7.63 -8.49 -13.73
C ALA A 71 7.96 -9.82 -13.04
N PRO A 72 8.40 -10.85 -13.79
CA PRO A 72 8.61 -12.18 -13.23
C PRO A 72 9.69 -12.24 -12.15
N TYR A 73 9.39 -12.93 -11.07
CA TYR A 73 10.35 -13.24 -10.03
C TYR A 73 11.45 -14.15 -10.58
N LYS A 74 12.67 -13.99 -10.08
CA LYS A 74 13.85 -14.79 -10.47
C LYS A 74 14.28 -14.63 -11.93
N LYS A 75 13.72 -13.66 -12.65
CA LYS A 75 14.29 -13.28 -13.95
C LYS A 75 15.67 -12.65 -13.70
N ASN A 76 16.57 -12.76 -14.68
CA ASN A 76 17.89 -12.16 -14.59
C ASN A 76 17.83 -10.66 -14.94
N TYR A 77 17.52 -9.83 -13.94
CA TYR A 77 17.48 -8.38 -14.10
C TYR A 77 18.88 -7.77 -13.99
N ARG A 78 19.11 -6.64 -14.67
CA ARG A 78 20.37 -5.89 -14.55
C ARG A 78 20.62 -5.40 -13.13
N HIS A 79 19.57 -5.13 -12.37
CA HIS A 79 19.64 -4.74 -10.96
C HIS A 79 20.36 -5.79 -10.12
N HIS A 80 20.32 -7.05 -10.50
CA HIS A 80 20.97 -8.15 -9.77
C HIS A 80 22.50 -8.10 -9.83
N ARG A 81 23.09 -7.25 -10.67
CA ARG A 81 24.53 -6.98 -10.70
C ARG A 81 25.06 -6.37 -9.41
N THR A 82 24.18 -5.78 -8.60
CA THR A 82 24.53 -5.24 -7.27
C THR A 82 24.55 -6.28 -6.17
N GLY A 83 24.30 -7.56 -6.48
CA GLY A 83 24.17 -8.64 -5.52
C GLY A 83 22.74 -8.82 -5.00
N GLU A 84 21.78 -8.06 -5.51
CA GLU A 84 20.37 -8.16 -5.15
C GLU A 84 19.65 -9.24 -5.97
N ASP A 85 18.46 -9.64 -5.52
CA ASP A 85 17.62 -10.64 -6.18
C ASP A 85 16.16 -10.18 -6.38
N ASN A 86 15.90 -8.89 -6.18
CA ASN A 86 14.57 -8.32 -6.05
C ASN A 86 14.18 -7.32 -7.14
N GLY A 87 14.75 -7.47 -8.34
CA GLY A 87 14.44 -6.58 -9.45
C GLY A 87 12.96 -6.54 -9.81
N ASP A 88 12.29 -7.69 -9.75
CA ASP A 88 10.85 -7.79 -9.97
C ASP A 88 10.04 -6.96 -8.96
N SER A 89 10.49 -6.96 -7.71
CA SER A 89 9.80 -6.24 -6.62
C SER A 89 9.80 -4.74 -6.83
N HIS A 90 10.91 -4.18 -7.32
CA HIS A 90 11.00 -2.77 -7.71
C HIS A 90 10.04 -2.43 -8.86
N LEU A 91 9.96 -3.29 -9.86
CA LEU A 91 9.07 -3.07 -11.01
C LEU A 91 7.61 -3.21 -10.63
N LYS A 92 7.27 -4.19 -9.79
CA LYS A 92 5.92 -4.34 -9.25
C LYS A 92 5.51 -3.12 -8.42
N SER A 93 6.44 -2.60 -7.62
CA SER A 93 6.20 -1.38 -6.83
C SER A 93 5.90 -0.18 -7.74
N LEU A 94 6.63 -0.02 -8.84
CA LEU A 94 6.38 1.03 -9.82
C LEU A 94 5.02 0.88 -10.50
N LEU A 95 4.62 -0.33 -10.85
CA LEU A 95 3.32 -0.60 -11.48
C LEU A 95 2.16 -0.27 -10.56
N VAL A 96 2.23 -0.69 -9.31
CA VAL A 96 1.20 -0.44 -8.29
C VAL A 96 1.22 1.00 -7.83
N HIS A 97 2.39 1.59 -7.77
CA HIS A 97 2.68 2.88 -7.16
C HIS A 97 2.79 2.78 -5.62
N HIS A 98 3.42 3.78 -5.02
CA HIS A 98 3.73 3.74 -3.58
C HIS A 98 2.66 4.36 -2.72
N GLN A 99 1.69 5.09 -3.26
CA GLN A 99 0.74 5.86 -2.47
C GLN A 99 -0.64 5.96 -3.08
N VAL A 100 -1.62 6.24 -2.21
CA VAL A 100 -2.97 6.64 -2.61
C VAL A 100 -3.39 7.84 -1.77
N ILE A 101 -4.34 8.62 -2.29
CA ILE A 101 -5.02 9.68 -1.58
C ILE A 101 -6.49 9.31 -1.49
N VAL A 102 -7.05 9.38 -0.28
CA VAL A 102 -8.45 9.08 -0.01
C VAL A 102 -9.14 10.35 0.49
N PRO A 103 -10.27 10.76 -0.11
CA PRO A 103 -11.04 11.89 0.39
C PRO A 103 -11.62 11.60 1.77
N VAL A 104 -11.74 12.64 2.59
CA VAL A 104 -12.44 12.62 3.89
C VAL A 104 -13.61 13.57 3.82
N THR A 105 -14.81 13.05 4.08
CA THR A 105 -16.05 13.82 4.06
C THR A 105 -16.88 13.47 5.28
N ALA A 106 -17.31 14.47 6.00
CA ALA A 106 -18.17 14.31 7.21
C ALA A 106 -17.57 13.30 8.21
N GLY A 107 -16.27 13.34 8.40
CA GLY A 107 -15.56 12.50 9.37
C GLY A 107 -15.35 11.05 8.94
N LYS A 108 -15.57 10.74 7.68
CA LYS A 108 -15.45 9.37 7.16
C LYS A 108 -14.59 9.32 5.90
N LEU A 109 -13.97 8.17 5.65
CA LEU A 109 -13.34 7.90 4.36
C LEU A 109 -14.44 7.91 3.29
N ASP A 110 -14.28 8.78 2.30
CA ASP A 110 -15.25 8.90 1.21
C ASP A 110 -14.88 7.95 0.08
N LEU A 111 -15.04 6.66 0.36
CA LEU A 111 -14.76 5.57 -0.56
C LEU A 111 -16.04 5.10 -1.24
N GLY A 112 -15.90 4.61 -2.47
CA GLY A 112 -16.96 3.86 -3.12
C GLY A 112 -17.23 2.55 -2.35
N PRO A 113 -18.38 1.90 -2.57
CA PRO A 113 -18.83 0.78 -1.73
C PRO A 113 -17.90 -0.45 -1.76
N TRP A 114 -17.08 -0.59 -2.80
CA TRP A 114 -16.18 -1.74 -2.96
C TRP A 114 -14.70 -1.37 -2.82
N GLN A 115 -14.40 -0.11 -2.54
CA GLN A 115 -13.02 0.34 -2.41
C GLN A 115 -12.46 0.03 -1.02
N GLN A 116 -11.32 -0.65 -0.98
CA GLN A 116 -10.56 -0.91 0.24
C GLN A 116 -9.11 -0.57 -0.02
N VAL A 117 -8.40 -0.11 1.01
CA VAL A 117 -7.00 0.27 0.92
C VAL A 117 -6.14 -0.95 1.27
N TYR A 118 -5.22 -1.28 0.37
CA TYR A 118 -4.30 -2.42 0.54
C TYR A 118 -2.85 -1.96 0.59
N TYR A 119 -2.11 -2.55 1.54
CA TYR A 119 -0.65 -2.54 1.51
C TYR A 119 -0.18 -3.73 0.69
N ALA A 120 0.67 -3.48 -0.30
CA ALA A 120 1.19 -4.50 -1.21
C ALA A 120 2.68 -4.72 -0.95
N GLU A 121 3.02 -5.94 -0.53
CA GLU A 121 4.39 -6.33 -0.26
C GLU A 121 4.94 -7.19 -1.38
N PHE A 122 6.07 -6.78 -1.96
CA PHE A 122 6.70 -7.52 -3.05
C PHE A 122 8.05 -8.14 -2.69
N ASP A 123 8.62 -7.77 -1.54
CA ASP A 123 9.92 -8.30 -1.07
C ASP A 123 9.88 -8.37 0.47
N GLY A 124 9.03 -9.23 0.98
CA GLY A 124 8.64 -9.29 2.38
C GLY A 124 9.60 -9.99 3.31
N GLN A 125 9.07 -10.36 4.47
CA GLN A 125 9.79 -11.02 5.56
C GLN A 125 10.84 -10.12 6.22
N ARG A 126 10.66 -8.81 6.09
CA ARG A 126 11.48 -7.78 6.74
C ARG A 126 10.62 -6.55 7.04
N PRO A 127 10.98 -5.73 8.05
CA PRO A 127 10.15 -4.60 8.43
C PRO A 127 10.19 -3.49 7.38
N LYS A 128 9.00 -2.97 7.06
CA LYS A 128 8.83 -1.80 6.19
C LYS A 128 7.75 -0.90 6.77
N ARG A 129 7.87 0.40 6.55
CA ARG A 129 6.94 1.37 7.11
C ARG A 129 5.95 1.88 6.08
N VAL A 130 4.77 2.20 6.57
CA VAL A 130 3.74 2.96 5.84
C VAL A 130 3.43 4.21 6.64
N ILE A 131 3.42 5.35 5.99
CA ILE A 131 2.95 6.61 6.57
C ILE A 131 1.48 6.81 6.23
N ILE A 132 0.70 7.19 7.23
CA ILE A 132 -0.68 7.65 7.07
C ILE A 132 -0.72 9.09 7.54
N LYS A 133 -1.05 10.00 6.64
CA LYS A 133 -1.12 11.43 6.96
C LYS A 133 -2.50 11.97 6.63
N VAL A 134 -3.19 12.48 7.64
CA VAL A 134 -4.49 13.10 7.52
C VAL A 134 -4.32 14.61 7.55
N MET A 135 -4.90 15.32 6.59
CA MET A 135 -4.86 16.77 6.53
C MET A 135 -6.25 17.34 6.24
N GLY A 136 -6.61 18.40 6.93
CA GLY A 136 -7.90 19.08 6.72
C GLY A 136 -8.36 19.85 7.95
N GLU A 137 -9.67 20.00 8.06
CA GLU A 137 -10.33 20.72 9.15
C GLU A 137 -11.19 19.81 10.03
#